data_0d653398a5b5bdbda1a8b09b9f15456e
#
_entry.id   0d653398a5b5bdbda1a8b09b9f15456e
#
_cell.length_a   1.000
_cell.length_b   1.000
_cell.length_c   1.000
_cell.angle_alpha   90.00
_cell.angle_beta   90.00
_cell.angle_gamma   90.00
#
_symmetry.space_group_name_H-M   'P 1'
#
loop_
_entity.id
_entity.type
_entity.pdbx_description
1 polymer ?
#
loop_
_entity_poly.entity_id
_entity_poly.type
_entity_poly.pdbx_seq_one_letter_code
_entity_poly.pdbx_strand_id
1 'polypeptide(L)'
;MLYYLFEYLEQQYQLPGASLFQYISFRAAFSIILSMGFSMVFGKRIIRYLKRQQIGETVRDLGLEGQKEKEGTPTMGGLIIIFSTLIPVLLLARLSNIYIILLMITAVWTGFIGWLDDYIKIFKKNKEGLQGRFKIIGQVLLGAFVGSVLFFHPQVKVRTQVTPIKNTIETIANVSETKKDVKATLTTIPLLKNNEFNYHNLIGWLGISSRYTWLIFIPIVIFIITSVSNGANLTDGIDGLAAGTSAIIVFALAIFSWVSGNVNFAAYLNIMYLPNVGEIVVFISAFLGALIGFLWFNTYPAEIFMGDTGSLTLGALISVIAIIVRKELLIPLLCGVFFIETLSVILQVFYFKYTRSKTGVGQRIFKMAPLHHHFQKLGFHESKIVARFWILGIILAVLTIVTLKLR
;
A
#
# COMPACT_ATOMS: atom_id res chain seq x y z
N MET A 1 -5.76 21.87 3.53
CA MET A 1 -6.25 23.27 3.43
C MET A 1 -7.31 23.58 4.47
N LEU A 2 -8.40 22.82 4.55
CA LEU A 2 -9.44 23.02 5.59
C LEU A 2 -8.88 22.87 7.01
N TYR A 3 -7.94 21.92 7.22
CA TYR A 3 -7.25 21.81 8.51
C TYR A 3 -6.68 23.15 8.98
N TYR A 4 -5.88 23.83 8.16
CA TYR A 4 -5.26 25.13 8.51
C TYR A 4 -6.26 26.26 8.61
N LEU A 5 -7.32 26.24 7.77
CA LEU A 5 -8.39 27.22 7.85
C LEU A 5 -9.12 27.14 9.19
N PHE A 6 -9.54 25.93 9.59
CA PHE A 6 -10.26 25.74 10.85
C PHE A 6 -9.34 25.92 12.07
N GLU A 7 -8.04 25.59 11.97
CA GLU A 7 -7.05 25.93 13.00
C GLU A 7 -6.96 27.45 13.19
N TYR A 8 -6.91 28.21 12.11
CA TYR A 8 -6.90 29.69 12.16
C TYR A 8 -8.20 30.25 12.74
N LEU A 9 -9.36 29.74 12.29
CA LEU A 9 -10.67 30.17 12.77
C LEU A 9 -10.88 29.86 14.26
N GLU A 10 -10.37 28.72 14.75
CA GLU A 10 -10.39 28.38 16.17
C GLU A 10 -9.53 29.37 17.00
N GLN A 11 -8.30 29.62 16.53
CA GLN A 11 -7.38 30.51 17.25
C GLN A 11 -7.84 31.95 17.28
N GLN A 12 -8.46 32.47 16.21
CA GLN A 12 -8.83 33.90 16.12
C GLN A 12 -10.26 34.19 16.58
N TYR A 13 -11.19 33.27 16.31
CA TYR A 13 -12.61 33.53 16.49
C TYR A 13 -13.31 32.54 17.43
N GLN A 14 -12.61 31.50 17.91
CA GLN A 14 -13.16 30.45 18.78
C GLN A 14 -14.50 29.89 18.27
N LEU A 15 -14.58 29.66 16.95
CA LEU A 15 -15.83 29.23 16.30
C LEU A 15 -16.24 27.84 16.81
N PRO A 16 -17.50 27.67 17.26
CA PRO A 16 -18.00 26.36 17.69
C PRO A 16 -17.83 25.32 16.61
N GLY A 17 -17.18 24.20 16.94
CA GLY A 17 -16.94 23.08 16.02
C GLY A 17 -15.67 23.17 15.18
N ALA A 18 -14.95 24.32 15.14
CA ALA A 18 -13.68 24.43 14.43
C ALA A 18 -12.61 23.51 15.06
N SER A 19 -12.63 23.34 16.38
CA SER A 19 -11.75 22.42 17.11
C SER A 19 -11.85 20.95 16.67
N LEU A 20 -12.98 20.51 16.09
CA LEU A 20 -13.16 19.15 15.60
C LEU A 20 -12.11 18.78 14.54
N PHE A 21 -11.69 19.74 13.72
CA PHE A 21 -10.66 19.52 12.70
C PHE A 21 -9.25 19.31 13.26
N GLN A 22 -9.03 19.55 14.54
CA GLN A 22 -7.77 19.21 15.20
C GLN A 22 -7.68 17.71 15.55
N TYR A 23 -8.82 17.02 15.71
CA TYR A 23 -8.86 15.60 16.03
C TYR A 23 -8.62 14.74 14.78
N ILE A 24 -7.60 13.87 14.84
CA ILE A 24 -7.27 12.92 13.77
C ILE A 24 -8.46 12.01 13.45
N SER A 25 -9.18 11.52 14.48
CA SER A 25 -10.34 10.65 14.32
C SER A 25 -11.45 11.28 13.49
N PHE A 26 -11.78 12.55 13.77
CA PHE A 26 -12.76 13.29 12.99
C PHE A 26 -12.32 13.45 11.53
N ARG A 27 -11.08 13.90 11.30
CA ARG A 27 -10.54 14.10 9.96
C ARG A 27 -10.45 12.78 9.18
N ALA A 28 -10.09 11.68 9.86
CA ALA A 28 -10.05 10.34 9.27
C ALA A 28 -11.45 9.88 8.81
N ALA A 29 -12.46 9.96 9.70
CA ALA A 29 -13.84 9.60 9.36
C ALA A 29 -14.38 10.48 8.22
N PHE A 30 -14.13 11.78 8.27
CA PHE A 30 -14.57 12.71 7.24
C PHE A 30 -13.85 12.47 5.90
N SER A 31 -12.56 12.07 5.94
CA SER A 31 -11.80 11.69 4.76
C SER A 31 -12.37 10.47 4.04
N ILE A 32 -12.83 9.42 4.77
CA ILE A 32 -13.47 8.25 4.16
C ILE A 32 -14.73 8.69 3.41
N ILE A 33 -15.60 9.46 4.07
CA ILE A 33 -16.88 9.91 3.50
C ILE A 33 -16.66 10.76 2.25
N LEU A 34 -15.76 11.76 2.35
CA LEU A 34 -15.45 12.63 1.22
C LEU A 34 -14.86 11.85 0.05
N SER A 35 -13.89 10.98 0.31
CA SER A 35 -13.21 10.21 -0.72
C SER A 35 -14.18 9.26 -1.43
N MET A 36 -15.00 8.55 -0.67
CA MET A 36 -16.03 7.67 -1.22
C MET A 36 -17.05 8.46 -2.05
N GLY A 37 -17.52 9.61 -1.54
CA GLY A 37 -18.43 10.49 -2.26
C GLY A 37 -17.81 11.05 -3.56
N PHE A 38 -16.55 11.49 -3.53
CA PHE A 38 -15.83 11.91 -4.73
C PHE A 38 -15.71 10.77 -5.74
N SER A 39 -15.33 9.58 -5.30
CA SER A 39 -15.20 8.41 -6.17
C SER A 39 -16.53 8.09 -6.87
N MET A 40 -17.64 8.06 -6.14
CA MET A 40 -18.97 7.78 -6.70
C MET A 40 -19.49 8.85 -7.65
N VAL A 41 -19.32 10.14 -7.30
CA VAL A 41 -19.84 11.26 -8.09
C VAL A 41 -18.97 11.50 -9.33
N PHE A 42 -17.66 11.62 -9.14
CA PHE A 42 -16.72 11.88 -10.24
C PHE A 42 -16.43 10.63 -11.06
N GLY A 43 -16.51 9.45 -10.47
CA GLY A 43 -16.33 8.17 -11.17
C GLY A 43 -17.26 8.06 -12.38
N LYS A 44 -18.56 8.33 -12.22
CA LYS A 44 -19.52 8.34 -13.35
C LYS A 44 -19.13 9.33 -14.46
N ARG A 45 -18.56 10.49 -14.10
CA ARG A 45 -18.14 11.48 -15.10
C ARG A 45 -16.90 11.01 -15.85
N ILE A 46 -15.93 10.45 -15.13
CA ILE A 46 -14.68 9.89 -15.69
C ILE A 46 -15.01 8.71 -16.60
N ILE A 47 -15.84 7.77 -16.18
CA ILE A 47 -16.27 6.62 -16.98
C ILE A 47 -16.93 7.08 -18.29
N ARG A 48 -17.87 8.05 -18.23
CA ARG A 48 -18.50 8.61 -19.42
C ARG A 48 -17.52 9.30 -20.36
N TYR A 49 -16.54 10.01 -19.81
CA TYR A 49 -15.48 10.66 -20.59
C TYR A 49 -14.61 9.62 -21.30
N LEU A 50 -14.15 8.59 -20.59
CA LEU A 50 -13.33 7.52 -21.14
C LEU A 50 -14.10 6.72 -22.21
N LYS A 51 -15.37 6.40 -21.98
CA LYS A 51 -16.23 5.73 -22.99
C LYS A 51 -16.37 6.58 -24.27
N ARG A 52 -16.54 7.91 -24.16
CA ARG A 52 -16.64 8.82 -25.32
C ARG A 52 -15.36 8.87 -26.14
N GLN A 53 -14.20 8.74 -25.49
CA GLN A 53 -12.90 8.67 -26.15
C GLN A 53 -12.64 7.29 -26.77
N GLN A 54 -13.58 6.36 -26.72
CA GLN A 54 -13.43 4.96 -27.14
C GLN A 54 -12.21 4.26 -26.47
N ILE A 55 -11.97 4.63 -25.22
CA ILE A 55 -10.90 4.09 -24.38
C ILE A 55 -11.39 2.74 -23.81
N GLY A 56 -11.71 1.79 -24.68
CA GLY A 56 -12.06 0.43 -24.32
C GLY A 56 -10.87 -0.50 -24.53
N GLU A 57 -10.60 -1.35 -23.56
CA GLU A 57 -9.57 -2.37 -23.71
C GLU A 57 -10.02 -3.40 -24.75
N THR A 58 -9.14 -3.72 -25.70
CA THR A 58 -9.32 -4.90 -26.53
C THR A 58 -8.98 -6.10 -25.65
N VAL A 59 -10.02 -6.76 -25.13
CA VAL A 59 -9.87 -7.96 -24.28
C VAL A 59 -9.04 -9.00 -25.03
N ARG A 60 -7.96 -9.49 -24.40
CA ARG A 60 -7.20 -10.60 -24.96
C ARG A 60 -8.08 -11.83 -24.91
N ASP A 61 -8.26 -12.50 -26.05
CA ASP A 61 -8.93 -13.79 -26.06
C ASP A 61 -8.08 -14.84 -25.33
N LEU A 62 -8.44 -15.09 -24.09
CA LEU A 62 -7.80 -16.11 -23.24
C LEU A 62 -8.63 -17.40 -23.24
N GLY A 63 -9.74 -17.45 -23.99
CA GLY A 63 -10.69 -18.55 -24.03
C GLY A 63 -11.36 -18.78 -22.66
N LEU A 64 -11.67 -17.70 -21.93
CA LEU A 64 -12.36 -17.72 -20.65
C LEU A 64 -13.82 -17.31 -20.86
N GLU A 65 -14.74 -17.91 -20.11
CA GLU A 65 -16.15 -17.52 -20.11
C GLU A 65 -16.31 -16.08 -19.60
N GLY A 66 -17.26 -15.31 -20.15
CA GLY A 66 -17.53 -13.91 -19.75
C GLY A 66 -16.60 -12.86 -20.38
N GLN A 67 -15.56 -13.21 -21.13
CA GLN A 67 -14.64 -12.23 -21.74
C GLN A 67 -15.33 -11.31 -22.75
N LYS A 68 -16.29 -11.83 -23.52
CA LYS A 68 -17.03 -11.04 -24.51
C LYS A 68 -17.89 -9.94 -23.87
N GLU A 69 -18.35 -10.16 -22.65
CA GLU A 69 -19.15 -9.19 -21.90
C GLU A 69 -18.32 -7.98 -21.41
N LYS A 70 -17.00 -8.17 -21.33
CA LYS A 70 -16.04 -7.14 -20.92
C LYS A 70 -15.49 -6.29 -22.05
N GLU A 71 -15.83 -6.63 -23.30
CA GLU A 71 -15.40 -5.88 -24.48
C GLU A 71 -16.00 -4.48 -24.47
N GLY A 72 -15.16 -3.47 -24.65
CA GLY A 72 -15.59 -2.06 -24.58
C GLY A 72 -15.65 -1.44 -23.19
N THR A 73 -15.36 -2.19 -22.11
CA THR A 73 -15.19 -1.62 -20.78
C THR A 73 -13.95 -0.70 -20.75
N PRO A 74 -14.10 0.58 -20.34
CA PRO A 74 -12.97 1.49 -20.28
C PRO A 74 -11.97 1.07 -19.20
N THR A 75 -10.69 1.34 -19.46
CA THR A 75 -9.59 1.19 -18.49
C THR A 75 -9.14 2.56 -17.96
N MET A 76 -8.04 2.64 -17.19
CA MET A 76 -7.53 3.82 -16.48
C MET A 76 -8.37 4.24 -15.26
N GLY A 77 -9.14 3.34 -14.67
CA GLY A 77 -9.92 3.60 -13.46
C GLY A 77 -9.10 4.01 -12.25
N GLY A 78 -7.80 3.73 -12.26
CA GLY A 78 -6.86 4.20 -11.25
C GLY A 78 -6.86 5.72 -11.05
N LEU A 79 -7.21 6.50 -12.07
CA LEU A 79 -7.38 7.95 -11.93
C LEU A 79 -8.48 8.30 -10.91
N ILE A 80 -9.57 7.53 -10.87
CA ILE A 80 -10.64 7.74 -9.89
C ILE A 80 -10.07 7.57 -8.48
N ILE A 81 -9.31 6.50 -8.25
CA ILE A 81 -8.72 6.20 -6.94
C ILE A 81 -7.75 7.31 -6.52
N ILE A 82 -6.85 7.72 -7.42
CA ILE A 82 -5.83 8.74 -7.13
C ILE A 82 -6.47 10.08 -6.79
N PHE A 83 -7.37 10.59 -7.63
CA PHE A 83 -8.02 11.88 -7.37
C PHE A 83 -8.91 11.84 -6.13
N SER A 84 -9.68 10.76 -5.93
CA SER A 84 -10.52 10.61 -4.74
C SER A 84 -9.72 10.44 -3.45
N THR A 85 -8.45 10.01 -3.53
CA THR A 85 -7.53 9.99 -2.38
C THR A 85 -6.91 11.35 -2.15
N LEU A 86 -6.31 11.95 -3.20
CA LEU A 86 -5.49 13.16 -3.04
C LEU A 86 -6.31 14.40 -2.69
N ILE A 87 -7.54 14.55 -3.23
CA ILE A 87 -8.37 15.74 -2.96
C ILE A 87 -8.74 15.83 -1.46
N PRO A 88 -9.31 14.79 -0.81
CA PRO A 88 -9.56 14.84 0.64
C PRO A 88 -8.29 14.99 1.47
N VAL A 89 -7.17 14.39 1.06
CA VAL A 89 -5.87 14.54 1.74
C VAL A 89 -5.41 15.99 1.72
N LEU A 90 -5.47 16.67 0.56
CA LEU A 90 -5.12 18.09 0.43
C LEU A 90 -6.02 18.99 1.30
N LEU A 91 -7.28 18.61 1.49
CA LEU A 91 -8.23 19.36 2.29
C LEU A 91 -8.01 19.15 3.80
N LEU A 92 -7.82 17.90 4.23
CA LEU A 92 -7.96 17.49 5.63
C LEU A 92 -6.65 17.10 6.32
N ALA A 93 -5.61 16.69 5.57
CA ALA A 93 -4.35 16.29 6.18
C ALA A 93 -3.47 17.48 6.51
N ARG A 94 -2.57 17.27 7.49
CA ARG A 94 -1.52 18.21 7.84
C ARG A 94 -0.36 18.09 6.84
N LEU A 95 -0.36 18.96 5.84
CA LEU A 95 0.57 18.90 4.70
C LEU A 95 2.04 19.15 5.06
N SER A 96 2.32 19.70 6.27
CA SER A 96 3.69 19.83 6.78
C SER A 96 4.31 18.53 7.28
N ASN A 97 3.52 17.44 7.36
CA ASN A 97 3.99 16.14 7.79
C ASN A 97 4.73 15.43 6.65
N ILE A 98 5.99 15.04 6.90
CA ILE A 98 6.83 14.39 5.88
C ILE A 98 6.24 13.10 5.33
N TYR A 99 5.53 12.33 6.14
CA TYR A 99 4.91 11.08 5.71
C TYR A 99 3.74 11.32 4.76
N ILE A 100 2.95 12.39 4.98
CA ILE A 100 1.87 12.80 4.06
C ILE A 100 2.46 13.21 2.71
N ILE A 101 3.50 14.03 2.71
CA ILE A 101 4.21 14.45 1.49
C ILE A 101 4.72 13.23 0.74
N LEU A 102 5.35 12.28 1.44
CA LEU A 102 5.91 11.07 0.86
C LEU A 102 4.85 10.20 0.19
N LEU A 103 3.69 10.03 0.84
CA LEU A 103 2.57 9.27 0.29
C LEU A 103 1.92 9.97 -0.92
N MET A 104 1.79 11.30 -0.88
CA MET A 104 1.28 12.07 -2.03
C MET A 104 2.22 11.94 -3.24
N ILE A 105 3.55 12.07 -3.03
CA ILE A 105 4.54 11.87 -4.09
C ILE A 105 4.46 10.44 -4.63
N THR A 106 4.35 9.44 -3.76
CA THR A 106 4.20 8.03 -4.17
C THR A 106 2.99 7.83 -5.07
N ALA A 107 1.82 8.38 -4.69
CA ALA A 107 0.59 8.27 -5.47
C ALA A 107 0.71 8.91 -6.86
N VAL A 108 1.28 10.12 -6.92
CA VAL A 108 1.45 10.85 -8.19
C VAL A 108 2.50 10.17 -9.06
N TRP A 109 3.63 9.75 -8.49
CA TRP A 109 4.74 9.13 -9.21
C TRP A 109 4.33 7.81 -9.87
N THR A 110 3.75 6.90 -9.09
CA THR A 110 3.32 5.59 -9.61
C THR A 110 2.08 5.69 -10.49
N GLY A 111 1.17 6.61 -10.15
CA GLY A 111 0.03 6.94 -10.99
C GLY A 111 0.45 7.45 -12.35
N PHE A 112 1.48 8.28 -12.45
CA PHE A 112 2.02 8.77 -13.71
C PHE A 112 2.67 7.65 -14.54
N ILE A 113 3.45 6.76 -13.92
CA ILE A 113 4.04 5.61 -14.62
C ILE A 113 2.94 4.70 -15.19
N GLY A 114 1.94 4.37 -14.36
CA GLY A 114 0.82 3.53 -14.80
C GLY A 114 -0.02 4.22 -15.88
N TRP A 115 -0.26 5.52 -15.74
CA TRP A 115 -0.96 6.30 -16.74
C TRP A 115 -0.22 6.32 -18.10
N LEU A 116 1.10 6.45 -18.10
CA LEU A 116 1.90 6.35 -19.34
C LEU A 116 1.74 4.97 -20.00
N ASP A 117 1.73 3.89 -19.21
CA ASP A 117 1.52 2.54 -19.73
C ASP A 117 0.16 2.39 -20.38
N ASP A 118 -0.90 2.75 -19.65
CA ASP A 118 -2.28 2.69 -20.13
C ASP A 118 -2.48 3.60 -21.35
N TYR A 119 -1.88 4.80 -21.36
CA TYR A 119 -1.91 5.71 -22.50
C TYR A 119 -1.30 5.11 -23.75
N ILE A 120 -0.13 4.45 -23.63
CA ILE A 120 0.54 3.79 -24.75
C ILE A 120 -0.30 2.63 -25.28
N LYS A 121 -0.88 1.82 -24.41
CA LYS A 121 -1.74 0.69 -24.78
C LYS A 121 -2.96 1.15 -25.59
N ILE A 122 -3.61 2.21 -25.14
CA ILE A 122 -4.88 2.68 -25.68
C ILE A 122 -4.67 3.57 -26.91
N PHE A 123 -3.98 4.70 -26.75
CA PHE A 123 -3.89 5.73 -27.78
C PHE A 123 -2.88 5.38 -28.87
N LYS A 124 -1.77 4.70 -28.53
CA LYS A 124 -0.82 4.23 -29.53
C LYS A 124 -1.14 2.82 -30.04
N LYS A 125 -2.22 2.19 -29.55
CA LYS A 125 -2.66 0.82 -29.91
C LYS A 125 -1.53 -0.21 -29.79
N ASN A 126 -0.57 0.05 -28.92
CA ASN A 126 0.54 -0.87 -28.66
C ASN A 126 0.17 -1.77 -27.47
N LYS A 127 -0.22 -3.02 -27.76
CA LYS A 127 -0.64 -4.00 -26.73
C LYS A 127 0.42 -4.32 -25.68
N GLU A 128 1.69 -4.05 -25.94
CA GLU A 128 2.78 -4.28 -24.99
C GLU A 128 2.87 -3.17 -23.93
N GLY A 129 2.33 -1.98 -24.24
CA GLY A 129 2.40 -0.83 -23.35
C GLY A 129 3.83 -0.31 -23.13
N LEU A 130 4.10 0.19 -21.93
CA LEU A 130 5.44 0.61 -21.52
C LEU A 130 6.30 -0.65 -21.25
N GLN A 131 7.47 -0.73 -21.87
CA GLN A 131 8.37 -1.87 -21.64
C GLN A 131 8.65 -2.06 -20.15
N GLY A 132 8.59 -3.29 -19.65
CA GLY A 132 8.68 -3.61 -18.22
C GLY A 132 9.91 -3.03 -17.52
N ARG A 133 11.05 -2.89 -18.25
CA ARG A 133 12.27 -2.24 -17.71
C ARG A 133 12.05 -0.80 -17.26
N PHE A 134 11.24 -0.01 -17.98
CA PHE A 134 10.97 1.38 -17.59
C PHE A 134 10.05 1.46 -16.37
N LYS A 135 9.09 0.54 -16.24
CA LYS A 135 8.28 0.42 -15.02
C LYS A 135 9.16 0.11 -13.80
N ILE A 136 10.07 -0.86 -13.94
CA ILE A 136 11.01 -1.24 -12.88
C ILE A 136 11.94 -0.08 -12.53
N ILE A 137 12.50 0.63 -13.52
CA ILE A 137 13.35 1.81 -13.27
C ILE A 137 12.57 2.86 -12.47
N GLY A 138 11.33 3.15 -12.85
CA GLY A 138 10.50 4.11 -12.13
C GLY A 138 10.21 3.68 -10.69
N GLN A 139 9.97 2.40 -10.44
CA GLN A 139 9.78 1.83 -9.10
C GLN A 139 11.06 1.86 -8.26
N VAL A 140 12.22 1.56 -8.88
CA VAL A 140 13.55 1.62 -8.23
C VAL A 140 13.88 3.06 -7.82
N LEU A 141 13.65 4.03 -8.70
CA LEU A 141 13.87 5.45 -8.39
C LEU A 141 12.96 5.92 -7.26
N LEU A 142 11.69 5.54 -7.28
CA LEU A 142 10.76 5.83 -6.17
C LEU A 142 11.25 5.19 -4.87
N GLY A 143 11.62 3.91 -4.91
CA GLY A 143 12.11 3.19 -3.73
C GLY A 143 13.39 3.80 -3.15
N ALA A 144 14.33 4.24 -4.02
CA ALA A 144 15.52 4.96 -3.60
C ALA A 144 15.18 6.30 -2.96
N PHE A 145 14.24 7.05 -3.53
CA PHE A 145 13.77 8.32 -2.98
C PHE A 145 13.09 8.10 -1.61
N VAL A 146 12.12 7.20 -1.52
CA VAL A 146 11.40 6.88 -0.27
C VAL A 146 12.38 6.40 0.81
N GLY A 147 13.26 5.45 0.48
CA GLY A 147 14.25 4.93 1.42
C GLY A 147 15.21 6.00 1.91
N SER A 148 15.65 6.91 1.03
CA SER A 148 16.51 8.04 1.39
C SER A 148 15.80 9.01 2.33
N VAL A 149 14.55 9.40 2.04
CA VAL A 149 13.76 10.27 2.92
C VAL A 149 13.57 9.61 4.29
N LEU A 150 13.17 8.34 4.34
CA LEU A 150 12.94 7.64 5.60
C LEU A 150 14.23 7.42 6.41
N PHE A 151 15.39 7.35 5.77
CA PHE A 151 16.66 7.21 6.46
C PHE A 151 17.24 8.56 6.89
N PHE A 152 17.27 9.56 6.01
CA PHE A 152 18.01 10.82 6.24
C PHE A 152 17.16 11.94 6.85
N HIS A 153 15.84 11.94 6.67
CA HIS A 153 15.02 13.09 7.12
C HIS A 153 14.91 13.17 8.65
N PRO A 154 15.08 14.37 9.27
CA PRO A 154 15.14 14.53 10.72
C PRO A 154 13.81 14.28 11.45
N GLN A 155 12.66 14.43 10.77
CA GLN A 155 11.35 14.14 11.36
C GLN A 155 11.04 12.64 11.48
N VAL A 156 11.78 11.77 10.80
CA VAL A 156 11.60 10.31 10.87
C VAL A 156 12.32 9.80 12.11
N LYS A 157 11.55 9.55 13.17
CA LYS A 157 12.04 9.12 14.49
C LYS A 157 11.23 7.93 15.01
N VAL A 158 11.83 7.21 15.92
CA VAL A 158 11.23 6.11 16.66
C VAL A 158 11.47 6.38 18.14
N ARG A 159 10.48 6.09 18.98
CA ARG A 159 10.64 6.19 20.43
C ARG A 159 11.16 4.88 20.99
N THR A 160 12.39 4.91 21.50
CA THR A 160 13.00 3.77 22.18
C THR A 160 13.01 4.01 23.69
N GLN A 161 12.93 2.91 24.46
CA GLN A 161 13.19 2.93 25.89
C GLN A 161 14.71 3.01 26.08
N VAL A 162 15.20 4.08 26.69
CA VAL A 162 16.60 4.15 27.09
C VAL A 162 16.72 3.38 28.40
N THR A 163 17.30 2.18 28.35
CA THR A 163 17.76 1.49 29.56
C THR A 163 18.84 2.37 30.22
N PRO A 164 18.67 2.82 31.49
CA PRO A 164 19.72 3.55 32.16
C PRO A 164 20.98 2.68 32.23
N ILE A 165 22.11 3.22 31.78
CA ILE A 165 23.40 2.61 31.99
C ILE A 165 23.58 2.52 33.50
N LYS A 166 23.68 1.29 34.05
CA LYS A 166 24.00 1.05 35.45
C LYS A 166 25.42 1.57 35.72
N ASN A 167 25.50 2.84 36.05
CA ASN A 167 26.71 3.35 36.69
C ASN A 167 26.32 3.86 38.08
N THR A 168 26.77 3.13 39.07
CA THR A 168 26.98 3.50 40.48
C THR A 168 25.72 3.71 41.36
N ILE A 169 25.69 2.91 42.40
CA ILE A 169 24.96 3.01 43.65
C ILE A 169 24.75 4.47 44.05
N GLU A 170 23.52 4.95 43.96
CA GLU A 170 22.86 5.92 44.83
C GLU A 170 21.66 6.54 44.10
N THR A 171 20.53 6.44 44.74
CA THR A 171 19.18 6.95 44.41
C THR A 171 18.19 5.95 43.87
N ILE A 172 17.68 5.13 44.75
CA ILE A 172 16.34 4.51 44.67
C ILE A 172 15.31 5.63 44.95
N ALA A 173 15.09 6.50 43.97
CA ALA A 173 13.90 7.37 43.92
C ALA A 173 13.84 8.00 42.52
N ASN A 174 12.80 7.71 41.76
CA ASN A 174 12.46 8.31 40.48
C ASN A 174 13.35 7.93 39.28
N VAL A 175 13.43 6.65 38.93
CA VAL A 175 13.80 6.25 37.55
C VAL A 175 12.59 6.55 36.65
N SER A 176 12.37 7.80 36.30
CA SER A 176 11.57 8.13 35.15
C SER A 176 12.33 7.62 33.91
N GLU A 177 11.85 6.53 33.33
CA GLU A 177 12.34 6.02 32.04
C GLU A 177 12.31 7.19 31.04
N THR A 178 13.45 7.78 30.76
CA THR A 178 13.55 8.87 29.78
C THR A 178 13.38 8.29 28.39
N LYS A 179 12.13 8.29 27.91
CA LYS A 179 11.78 7.92 26.54
C LYS A 179 12.32 9.00 25.61
N LYS A 180 13.27 8.66 24.74
CA LYS A 180 13.83 9.60 23.74
C LYS A 180 13.40 9.21 22.34
N ASP A 181 13.02 10.20 21.55
CA ASP A 181 12.76 10.04 20.12
C ASP A 181 14.10 10.03 19.38
N VAL A 182 14.53 8.88 18.93
CA VAL A 182 15.82 8.65 18.27
C VAL A 182 15.63 8.26 16.80
N LYS A 183 16.66 8.52 16.02
CA LYS A 183 16.74 8.05 14.65
C LYS A 183 17.26 6.61 14.68
N ALA A 184 16.40 5.65 14.28
CA ALA A 184 16.79 4.25 14.25
C ALA A 184 16.13 3.52 13.06
N THR A 185 16.85 2.54 12.53
CA THR A 185 16.37 1.64 11.48
C THR A 185 15.82 0.36 12.11
N LEU A 186 14.78 0.56 12.96
CA LEU A 186 14.09 -0.54 13.62
C LEU A 186 12.85 -0.94 12.81
N THR A 187 12.56 -2.22 12.76
CA THR A 187 11.32 -2.78 12.22
C THR A 187 10.75 -3.83 13.15
N THR A 188 9.49 -4.17 12.98
CA THR A 188 8.82 -5.18 13.81
C THR A 188 8.97 -6.55 13.17
N ILE A 189 9.45 -7.54 13.95
CA ILE A 189 9.40 -8.96 13.61
C ILE A 189 8.54 -9.66 14.67
N PRO A 190 7.41 -10.29 14.28
CA PRO A 190 6.63 -11.08 15.23
C PRO A 190 7.43 -12.29 15.72
N LEU A 191 7.11 -12.76 16.93
CA LEU A 191 7.70 -13.97 17.55
C LEU A 191 9.15 -13.84 18.03
N LEU A 192 9.81 -12.72 17.83
CA LEU A 192 11.13 -12.47 18.41
C LEU A 192 11.01 -11.72 19.74
N LYS A 193 11.96 -11.97 20.65
CA LYS A 193 12.06 -11.25 21.91
C LYS A 193 12.16 -9.75 21.64
N ASN A 194 11.28 -8.94 22.26
CA ASN A 194 11.08 -7.50 22.06
C ASN A 194 10.46 -7.09 20.72
N ASN A 195 10.09 -8.01 19.83
CA ASN A 195 9.43 -7.72 18.53
C ASN A 195 10.14 -6.69 17.64
N GLU A 196 11.42 -6.39 17.89
CA GLU A 196 12.18 -5.36 17.18
C GLU A 196 13.42 -5.97 16.51
N PHE A 197 13.63 -5.60 15.27
CA PHE A 197 14.81 -5.93 14.49
C PHE A 197 15.48 -4.66 14.00
N ASN A 198 16.78 -4.54 14.24
CA ASN A 198 17.57 -3.42 13.73
C ASN A 198 18.30 -3.85 12.46
N TYR A 199 18.04 -3.15 11.35
CA TYR A 199 18.76 -3.42 10.09
C TYR A 199 20.28 -3.29 10.23
N HIS A 200 20.77 -2.49 11.18
CA HIS A 200 22.19 -2.42 11.47
C HIS A 200 22.81 -3.77 11.85
N ASN A 201 22.03 -4.67 12.48
CA ASN A 201 22.53 -5.99 12.87
C ASN A 201 22.99 -6.85 11.67
N LEU A 202 22.50 -6.55 10.46
CA LEU A 202 22.92 -7.23 9.24
C LEU A 202 24.35 -6.89 8.80
N ILE A 203 24.90 -5.75 9.24
CA ILE A 203 26.25 -5.28 8.89
C ILE A 203 27.13 -5.07 10.11
N GLY A 204 26.54 -4.96 11.29
CA GLY A 204 27.27 -4.69 12.55
C GLY A 204 28.33 -5.76 12.85
N TRP A 205 28.09 -7.03 12.48
CA TRP A 205 29.05 -8.12 12.64
C TRP A 205 30.32 -7.96 11.77
N LEU A 206 30.26 -7.13 10.70
CA LEU A 206 31.41 -6.76 9.87
C LEU A 206 32.18 -5.56 10.44
N GLY A 207 31.83 -5.04 11.61
CA GLY A 207 32.43 -3.84 12.20
C GLY A 207 32.05 -2.52 11.50
N ILE A 208 31.04 -2.53 10.63
CA ILE A 208 30.61 -1.35 9.88
C ILE A 208 29.78 -0.45 10.80
N SER A 209 30.09 0.85 10.83
CA SER A 209 29.35 1.83 11.63
C SER A 209 27.87 1.92 11.22
N SER A 210 26.97 2.20 12.18
CA SER A 210 25.53 2.39 11.97
C SER A 210 25.21 3.50 10.96
N ARG A 211 26.13 4.42 10.71
CA ARG A 211 26.02 5.46 9.68
C ARG A 211 25.81 4.89 8.27
N TYR A 212 26.31 3.68 8.00
CA TYR A 212 26.23 3.03 6.68
C TYR A 212 25.06 2.05 6.57
N THR A 213 24.15 1.99 7.54
CA THR A 213 22.95 1.12 7.49
C THR A 213 22.05 1.41 6.28
N TRP A 214 22.11 2.61 5.71
CA TRP A 214 21.37 2.97 4.49
C TRP A 214 21.71 2.08 3.29
N LEU A 215 22.93 1.54 3.23
CA LEU A 215 23.37 0.61 2.16
C LEU A 215 22.53 -0.66 2.09
N ILE A 216 21.91 -1.07 3.21
CA ILE A 216 21.01 -2.22 3.26
C ILE A 216 19.55 -1.76 3.28
N PHE A 217 19.24 -0.72 4.05
CA PHE A 217 17.86 -0.25 4.20
C PHE A 217 17.25 0.20 2.88
N ILE A 218 17.95 1.04 2.11
CA ILE A 218 17.43 1.55 0.83
C ILE A 218 17.18 0.42 -0.19
N PRO A 219 18.10 -0.52 -0.45
CA PRO A 219 17.82 -1.68 -1.32
C PRO A 219 16.62 -2.53 -0.86
N ILE A 220 16.43 -2.72 0.43
CA ILE A 220 15.26 -3.44 0.96
C ILE A 220 13.98 -2.66 0.67
N VAL A 221 13.96 -1.34 0.87
CA VAL A 221 12.81 -0.49 0.53
C VAL A 221 12.49 -0.57 -0.97
N ILE A 222 13.52 -0.51 -1.83
CA ILE A 222 13.36 -0.67 -3.29
C ILE A 222 12.73 -2.03 -3.61
N PHE A 223 13.26 -3.10 -3.03
CA PHE A 223 12.76 -4.45 -3.25
C PHE A 223 11.29 -4.59 -2.84
N ILE A 224 10.92 -4.07 -1.67
CA ILE A 224 9.55 -4.14 -1.15
C ILE A 224 8.58 -3.38 -2.05
N ILE A 225 8.90 -2.11 -2.40
CA ILE A 225 8.04 -1.29 -3.26
C ILE A 225 7.85 -1.94 -4.63
N THR A 226 8.94 -2.41 -5.23
CA THR A 226 8.89 -3.07 -6.54
C THR A 226 8.08 -4.36 -6.47
N SER A 227 8.30 -5.20 -5.46
CA SER A 227 7.61 -6.49 -5.33
C SER A 227 6.12 -6.33 -5.09
N VAL A 228 5.71 -5.45 -4.16
CA VAL A 228 4.28 -5.26 -3.84
C VAL A 228 3.55 -4.54 -4.96
N SER A 229 4.19 -3.56 -5.61
CA SER A 229 3.60 -2.84 -6.74
C SER A 229 3.33 -3.79 -7.92
N ASN A 230 4.28 -4.65 -8.27
CA ASN A 230 4.07 -5.64 -9.33
C ASN A 230 3.13 -6.77 -8.88
N GLY A 231 3.13 -7.16 -7.61
CA GLY A 231 2.19 -8.14 -7.06
C GLY A 231 0.74 -7.67 -7.14
N ALA A 232 0.48 -6.41 -6.80
CA ALA A 232 -0.84 -5.80 -6.95
C ALA A 232 -1.27 -5.74 -8.43
N ASN A 233 -0.33 -5.40 -9.34
CA ASN A 233 -0.60 -5.37 -10.77
C ASN A 233 -0.91 -6.76 -11.35
N LEU A 234 -0.21 -7.81 -10.92
CA LEU A 234 -0.52 -9.19 -11.31
C LEU A 234 -1.86 -9.69 -10.75
N THR A 235 -2.32 -9.13 -9.64
CA THR A 235 -3.61 -9.49 -9.02
C THR A 235 -4.79 -8.79 -9.71
N ASP A 236 -4.55 -7.72 -10.48
CA ASP A 236 -5.56 -6.96 -11.22
C ASP A 236 -5.98 -7.67 -12.53
N GLY A 237 -6.40 -8.92 -12.43
CA GLY A 237 -6.80 -9.74 -13.60
C GLY A 237 -8.29 -10.05 -13.68
N ILE A 238 -9.06 -9.83 -12.62
CA ILE A 238 -10.51 -10.04 -12.55
C ILE A 238 -11.20 -8.94 -11.74
N ASP A 239 -12.48 -8.70 -12.05
CA ASP A 239 -13.26 -7.58 -11.54
C ASP A 239 -13.33 -7.55 -10.01
N GLY A 240 -12.88 -6.46 -9.39
CA GLY A 240 -12.92 -6.24 -7.95
C GLY A 240 -11.84 -6.96 -7.13
N LEU A 241 -11.03 -7.85 -7.71
CA LEU A 241 -10.06 -8.62 -6.92
C LEU A 241 -8.99 -7.71 -6.31
N ALA A 242 -8.27 -6.95 -7.14
CA ALA A 242 -7.18 -6.09 -6.67
C ALA A 242 -7.68 -4.97 -5.76
N ALA A 243 -8.77 -4.31 -6.12
CA ALA A 243 -9.35 -3.21 -5.32
C ALA A 243 -9.84 -3.70 -3.95
N GLY A 244 -10.57 -4.83 -3.90
CA GLY A 244 -11.12 -5.33 -2.65
C GLY A 244 -10.06 -5.92 -1.72
N THR A 245 -9.11 -6.69 -2.24
CA THR A 245 -7.97 -7.17 -1.43
C THR A 245 -7.12 -6.00 -0.92
N SER A 246 -6.89 -4.97 -1.75
CA SER A 246 -6.21 -3.74 -1.30
C SER A 246 -6.98 -3.01 -0.19
N ALA A 247 -8.30 -2.92 -0.27
CA ALA A 247 -9.11 -2.29 0.78
C ALA A 247 -8.96 -3.01 2.14
N ILE A 248 -8.94 -4.34 2.13
CA ILE A 248 -8.71 -5.15 3.33
C ILE A 248 -7.30 -4.89 3.91
N ILE A 249 -6.27 -4.88 3.08
CA ILE A 249 -4.88 -4.61 3.48
C ILE A 249 -4.77 -3.19 4.05
N VAL A 250 -5.32 -2.19 3.36
CA VAL A 250 -5.30 -0.78 3.75
C VAL A 250 -6.03 -0.55 5.07
N PHE A 251 -7.13 -1.26 5.31
CA PHE A 251 -7.83 -1.22 6.61
C PHE A 251 -6.95 -1.73 7.76
N ALA A 252 -6.23 -2.85 7.57
CA ALA A 252 -5.29 -3.35 8.56
C ALA A 252 -4.14 -2.36 8.81
N LEU A 253 -3.61 -1.74 7.75
CA LEU A 253 -2.59 -0.70 7.86
C LEU A 253 -3.09 0.57 8.57
N ALA A 254 -4.38 0.90 8.43
CA ALA A 254 -5.01 2.00 9.20
C ALA A 254 -4.97 1.70 10.71
N ILE A 255 -5.29 0.47 11.10
CA ILE A 255 -5.21 0.03 12.50
C ILE A 255 -3.76 0.14 13.00
N PHE A 256 -2.77 -0.39 12.26
CA PHE A 256 -1.37 -0.30 12.65
C PHE A 256 -0.90 1.16 12.80
N SER A 257 -1.28 2.02 11.88
CA SER A 257 -0.93 3.45 11.91
C SER A 257 -1.54 4.16 13.11
N TRP A 258 -2.82 3.88 13.39
CA TRP A 258 -3.54 4.44 14.54
C TRP A 258 -2.88 4.03 15.85
N VAL A 259 -2.60 2.74 16.01
CA VAL A 259 -2.04 2.19 17.24
C VAL A 259 -0.58 2.63 17.45
N SER A 260 0.26 2.57 16.41
CA SER A 260 1.66 3.00 16.49
C SER A 260 1.83 4.52 16.60
N GLY A 261 0.85 5.29 16.13
CA GLY A 261 0.84 6.76 16.23
C GLY A 261 0.27 7.31 17.55
N ASN A 262 -0.23 6.45 18.45
CA ASN A 262 -0.81 6.84 19.74
C ASN A 262 0.01 6.27 20.90
N VAL A 263 0.48 7.15 21.80
CA VAL A 263 1.35 6.77 22.92
C VAL A 263 0.70 5.75 23.85
N ASN A 264 -0.60 5.92 24.14
CA ASN A 264 -1.34 5.05 25.08
C ASN A 264 -1.55 3.65 24.48
N PHE A 265 -1.99 3.57 23.22
CA PHE A 265 -2.16 2.29 22.55
C PHE A 265 -0.84 1.58 22.29
N ALA A 266 0.21 2.31 21.89
CA ALA A 266 1.53 1.75 21.71
C ALA A 266 2.07 1.16 23.02
N ALA A 267 1.91 1.86 24.14
CA ALA A 267 2.30 1.37 25.45
C ALA A 267 1.47 0.14 25.89
N TYR A 268 0.15 0.17 25.71
CA TYR A 268 -0.74 -0.95 26.07
C TYR A 268 -0.42 -2.23 25.29
N LEU A 269 -0.15 -2.10 23.99
CA LEU A 269 0.20 -3.23 23.13
C LEU A 269 1.68 -3.57 23.17
N ASN A 270 2.50 -2.77 23.85
CA ASN A 270 3.96 -2.88 23.90
C ASN A 270 4.58 -2.94 22.50
N ILE A 271 4.14 -2.03 21.63
CA ILE A 271 4.68 -1.86 20.29
C ILE A 271 5.42 -0.53 20.19
N MET A 272 6.21 -0.42 19.13
CA MET A 272 6.98 0.78 18.82
C MET A 272 6.06 1.99 18.61
N TYR A 273 6.26 3.07 19.40
CA TYR A 273 5.60 4.35 19.14
C TYR A 273 6.36 5.12 18.06
N LEU A 274 5.63 5.58 17.07
CA LEU A 274 6.17 6.32 15.92
C LEU A 274 5.62 7.75 15.92
N PRO A 275 6.44 8.75 16.30
CA PRO A 275 6.01 10.14 16.28
C PRO A 275 5.53 10.58 14.89
N ASN A 276 4.48 11.38 14.83
CA ASN A 276 3.87 11.92 13.59
C ASN A 276 3.20 10.91 12.66
N VAL A 277 3.30 9.60 12.91
CA VAL A 277 2.67 8.56 12.07
C VAL A 277 1.14 8.56 12.24
N GLY A 278 0.61 8.99 13.38
CA GLY A 278 -0.84 9.11 13.55
C GLY A 278 -1.54 9.95 12.47
N GLU A 279 -0.85 10.94 11.89
CA GLU A 279 -1.41 11.79 10.84
C GLU A 279 -1.68 11.02 9.52
N ILE A 280 -0.91 9.97 9.21
CA ILE A 280 -1.14 9.19 7.98
C ILE A 280 -2.46 8.42 8.01
N VAL A 281 -3.09 8.27 9.17
CA VAL A 281 -4.44 7.67 9.27
C VAL A 281 -5.44 8.45 8.42
N VAL A 282 -5.31 9.78 8.34
CA VAL A 282 -6.16 10.62 7.48
C VAL A 282 -5.95 10.28 6.00
N PHE A 283 -4.68 10.08 5.57
CA PHE A 283 -4.37 9.63 4.22
C PHE A 283 -4.91 8.24 3.94
N ILE A 284 -4.66 7.28 4.84
CA ILE A 284 -5.10 5.89 4.69
C ILE A 284 -6.62 5.81 4.64
N SER A 285 -7.30 6.62 5.44
CA SER A 285 -8.77 6.73 5.45
C SER A 285 -9.31 7.26 4.11
N ALA A 286 -8.70 8.31 3.55
CA ALA A 286 -9.05 8.78 2.22
C ALA A 286 -8.80 7.71 1.15
N PHE A 287 -7.68 7.00 1.23
CA PHE A 287 -7.34 5.93 0.30
C PHE A 287 -8.31 4.75 0.40
N LEU A 288 -8.70 4.35 1.62
CA LEU A 288 -9.72 3.32 1.85
C LEU A 288 -11.08 3.74 1.28
N GLY A 289 -11.50 4.97 1.53
CA GLY A 289 -12.73 5.52 0.96
C GLY A 289 -12.73 5.54 -0.57
N ALA A 290 -11.59 5.88 -1.19
CA ALA A 290 -11.41 5.84 -2.63
C ALA A 290 -11.55 4.42 -3.21
N LEU A 291 -10.96 3.42 -2.52
CA LEU A 291 -11.04 2.02 -2.93
C LEU A 291 -12.46 1.48 -2.84
N ILE A 292 -13.17 1.76 -1.73
CA ILE A 292 -14.57 1.35 -1.55
C ILE A 292 -15.46 2.02 -2.60
N GLY A 293 -15.26 3.32 -2.82
CA GLY A 293 -16.01 4.06 -3.85
C GLY A 293 -15.69 3.60 -5.28
N PHE A 294 -14.44 3.16 -5.55
CA PHE A 294 -14.07 2.57 -6.83
C PHE A 294 -14.69 1.18 -7.04
N LEU A 295 -14.77 0.36 -6.00
CA LEU A 295 -15.45 -0.94 -6.06
C LEU A 295 -16.90 -0.85 -6.48
N TRP A 296 -17.59 0.27 -6.24
CA TRP A 296 -18.95 0.51 -6.72
C TRP A 296 -19.08 0.31 -8.25
N PHE A 297 -18.02 0.62 -8.99
CA PHE A 297 -17.99 0.50 -10.45
C PHE A 297 -17.17 -0.70 -10.93
N ASN A 298 -16.27 -1.23 -10.10
CA ASN A 298 -15.32 -2.28 -10.49
C ASN A 298 -15.74 -3.69 -10.06
N THR A 299 -16.83 -3.84 -9.26
CA THR A 299 -17.39 -5.18 -8.98
C THR A 299 -18.00 -5.79 -10.23
N TYR A 300 -17.99 -7.12 -10.30
CA TYR A 300 -18.50 -7.87 -11.46
C TYR A 300 -20.02 -7.63 -11.70
N PRO A 301 -20.46 -7.32 -12.94
CA PRO A 301 -19.65 -6.99 -14.11
C PRO A 301 -19.12 -5.54 -14.05
N ALA A 302 -17.81 -5.37 -14.25
CA ALA A 302 -17.16 -4.08 -14.07
C ALA A 302 -17.57 -3.04 -15.15
N GLU A 303 -17.89 -1.83 -14.69
CA GLU A 303 -18.14 -0.66 -15.57
C GLU A 303 -16.83 0.03 -15.99
N ILE A 304 -15.73 -0.23 -15.28
CA ILE A 304 -14.38 0.31 -15.52
C ILE A 304 -13.32 -0.63 -14.98
N PHE A 305 -12.24 -0.82 -15.73
CA PHE A 305 -11.03 -1.51 -15.25
C PHE A 305 -10.05 -0.53 -14.61
N MET A 306 -9.33 -1.02 -13.61
CA MET A 306 -8.37 -0.22 -12.86
C MET A 306 -7.20 0.24 -13.72
N GLY A 307 -6.64 -0.66 -14.52
CA GLY A 307 -5.45 -0.46 -15.32
C GLY A 307 -4.16 -0.37 -14.49
N ASP A 308 -3.04 -0.24 -15.20
CA ASP A 308 -1.73 -0.09 -14.57
C ASP A 308 -1.63 1.21 -13.74
N THR A 309 -2.39 2.25 -14.14
CA THR A 309 -2.54 3.50 -13.38
C THR A 309 -2.95 3.25 -11.93
N GLY A 310 -3.90 2.35 -11.71
CA GLY A 310 -4.40 2.04 -10.37
C GLY A 310 -3.56 0.97 -9.69
N SER A 311 -3.37 -0.17 -10.32
CA SER A 311 -2.77 -1.35 -9.70
C SER A 311 -1.34 -1.14 -9.22
N LEU A 312 -0.49 -0.44 -10.02
CA LEU A 312 0.86 -0.06 -9.59
C LEU A 312 0.83 0.91 -8.40
N THR A 313 -0.11 1.87 -8.41
CA THR A 313 -0.27 2.84 -7.33
C THR A 313 -0.73 2.19 -6.03
N LEU A 314 -1.67 1.22 -6.11
CA LEU A 314 -2.13 0.47 -4.93
C LEU A 314 -0.97 -0.22 -4.22
N GLY A 315 -0.21 -1.01 -4.96
CA GLY A 315 0.90 -1.76 -4.36
C GLY A 315 2.01 -0.86 -3.82
N ALA A 316 2.33 0.24 -4.52
CA ALA A 316 3.32 1.21 -4.05
C ALA A 316 2.86 1.93 -2.77
N LEU A 317 1.62 2.40 -2.69
CA LEU A 317 1.08 3.04 -1.48
C LEU A 317 1.03 2.07 -0.30
N ILE A 318 0.55 0.85 -0.50
CA ILE A 318 0.52 -0.20 0.52
C ILE A 318 1.92 -0.46 1.08
N SER A 319 2.92 -0.61 0.21
CA SER A 319 4.30 -0.85 0.62
C SER A 319 4.90 0.33 1.39
N VAL A 320 4.72 1.55 0.89
CA VAL A 320 5.25 2.76 1.56
C VAL A 320 4.58 2.98 2.92
N ILE A 321 3.27 2.79 3.04
CA ILE A 321 2.57 2.85 4.33
C ILE A 321 3.14 1.80 5.30
N ALA A 322 3.30 0.55 4.87
CA ALA A 322 3.83 -0.52 5.71
C ALA A 322 5.26 -0.21 6.21
N ILE A 323 6.11 0.37 5.35
CA ILE A 323 7.48 0.78 5.71
C ILE A 323 7.45 1.96 6.70
N ILE A 324 6.59 2.96 6.49
CA ILE A 324 6.42 4.09 7.42
C ILE A 324 6.01 3.59 8.81
N VAL A 325 5.09 2.63 8.88
CA VAL A 325 4.57 2.06 10.14
C VAL A 325 5.52 1.02 10.73
N ARG A 326 6.67 0.75 10.08
CA ARG A 326 7.65 -0.26 10.51
C ARG A 326 7.07 -1.67 10.61
N LYS A 327 6.21 -2.02 9.65
CA LYS A 327 5.55 -3.34 9.51
C LYS A 327 5.88 -4.02 8.19
N GLU A 328 6.95 -3.60 7.53
CA GLU A 328 7.34 -4.09 6.21
C GLU A 328 7.63 -5.59 6.19
N LEU A 329 8.13 -6.16 7.28
CA LEU A 329 8.37 -7.61 7.38
C LEU A 329 7.08 -8.44 7.54
N LEU A 330 5.95 -7.78 7.83
CA LEU A 330 4.63 -8.41 7.84
C LEU A 330 3.95 -8.42 6.45
N ILE A 331 4.51 -7.72 5.46
CA ILE A 331 3.95 -7.63 4.11
C ILE A 331 3.70 -9.02 3.49
N PRO A 332 4.60 -10.02 3.56
CA PRO A 332 4.33 -11.33 2.99
C PRO A 332 3.07 -12.01 3.55
N LEU A 333 2.74 -11.75 4.81
CA LEU A 333 1.51 -12.24 5.44
C LEU A 333 0.31 -11.36 5.08
N LEU A 334 0.42 -10.05 5.28
CA LEU A 334 -0.67 -9.09 5.05
C LEU A 334 -1.07 -9.03 3.57
N CYS A 335 -0.10 -8.99 2.66
CA CYS A 335 -0.29 -9.01 1.22
C CYS A 335 -0.23 -10.43 0.64
N GLY A 336 -0.57 -11.45 1.43
CA GLY A 336 -0.42 -12.87 1.05
C GLY A 336 -1.17 -13.24 -0.23
N VAL A 337 -2.29 -12.57 -0.54
CA VAL A 337 -3.00 -12.75 -1.82
C VAL A 337 -2.11 -12.32 -2.98
N PHE A 338 -1.50 -11.11 -2.93
CA PHE A 338 -0.57 -10.64 -3.96
C PHE A 338 0.66 -11.54 -4.08
N PHE A 339 1.13 -12.03 -2.92
CA PHE A 339 2.27 -12.94 -2.86
C PHE A 339 1.98 -14.27 -3.55
N ILE A 340 0.83 -14.91 -3.26
CA ILE A 340 0.42 -16.19 -3.85
C ILE A 340 0.19 -16.04 -5.35
N GLU A 341 -0.45 -14.96 -5.80
CA GLU A 341 -0.64 -14.67 -7.23
C GLU A 341 0.70 -14.54 -7.94
N THR A 342 1.61 -13.74 -7.40
CA THR A 342 2.96 -13.56 -7.96
C THR A 342 3.76 -14.86 -7.95
N LEU A 343 3.72 -15.61 -6.84
CA LEU A 343 4.42 -16.89 -6.71
C LEU A 343 3.94 -17.92 -7.74
N SER A 344 2.62 -17.95 -8.01
CA SER A 344 2.05 -18.84 -9.02
C SER A 344 2.64 -18.58 -10.41
N VAL A 345 2.86 -17.30 -10.76
CA VAL A 345 3.47 -16.91 -12.04
C VAL A 345 4.95 -17.32 -12.08
N ILE A 346 5.69 -17.02 -11.00
CA ILE A 346 7.12 -17.39 -10.90
C ILE A 346 7.30 -18.91 -11.05
N LEU A 347 6.53 -19.71 -10.30
CA LEU A 347 6.59 -21.17 -10.36
C LEU A 347 6.23 -21.69 -11.75
N GLN A 348 5.16 -21.16 -12.36
CA GLN A 348 4.73 -21.55 -13.70
C GLN A 348 5.82 -21.28 -14.75
N VAL A 349 6.40 -20.07 -14.75
CA VAL A 349 7.43 -19.69 -15.73
C VAL A 349 8.72 -20.49 -15.52
N PHE A 350 9.13 -20.68 -14.28
CA PHE A 350 10.31 -21.46 -13.94
C PHE A 350 10.16 -22.92 -14.39
N TYR A 351 9.06 -23.56 -14.01
CA TYR A 351 8.81 -24.96 -14.35
C TYR A 351 8.67 -25.18 -15.87
N PHE A 352 7.97 -24.25 -16.56
CA PHE A 352 7.84 -24.32 -18.01
C PHE A 352 9.20 -24.21 -18.72
N LYS A 353 10.06 -23.28 -18.28
CA LYS A 353 11.42 -23.14 -18.84
C LYS A 353 12.28 -24.36 -18.53
N TYR A 354 12.22 -24.87 -17.30
CA TYR A 354 12.98 -26.04 -16.87
C TYR A 354 12.61 -27.29 -17.67
N THR A 355 11.31 -27.59 -17.79
CA THR A 355 10.83 -28.76 -18.56
C THR A 355 11.15 -28.61 -20.03
N ARG A 356 10.97 -27.43 -20.62
CA ARG A 356 11.34 -27.15 -22.01
C ARG A 356 12.83 -27.37 -22.28
N SER A 357 13.69 -26.96 -21.36
CA SER A 357 15.15 -27.18 -21.47
C SER A 357 15.52 -28.66 -21.37
N LYS A 358 14.80 -29.43 -20.52
CA LYS A 358 15.11 -30.86 -20.25
C LYS A 358 14.50 -31.82 -21.27
N THR A 359 13.26 -31.58 -21.70
CA THR A 359 12.47 -32.50 -22.52
C THR A 359 12.11 -31.98 -23.91
N GLY A 360 12.53 -30.75 -24.24
CA GLY A 360 12.15 -30.06 -25.47
C GLY A 360 10.72 -29.48 -25.47
N VAL A 361 9.85 -29.92 -24.56
CA VAL A 361 8.45 -29.51 -24.46
C VAL A 361 8.20 -28.87 -23.07
N GLY A 362 7.71 -27.62 -23.07
CA GLY A 362 7.35 -26.93 -21.83
C GLY A 362 6.06 -27.47 -21.21
N GLN A 363 6.11 -27.92 -19.97
CA GLN A 363 4.95 -28.36 -19.21
C GLN A 363 4.46 -27.26 -18.26
N ARG A 364 3.16 -27.27 -17.94
CA ARG A 364 2.53 -26.30 -17.03
C ARG A 364 2.16 -26.97 -15.72
N ILE A 365 2.40 -26.29 -14.58
CA ILE A 365 1.91 -26.72 -13.26
C ILE A 365 0.43 -26.37 -13.12
N PHE A 366 0.10 -25.10 -13.37
CA PHE A 366 -1.26 -24.59 -13.35
C PHE A 366 -1.85 -24.57 -14.75
N LYS A 367 -3.17 -24.72 -14.89
CA LYS A 367 -3.85 -24.58 -16.19
C LYS A 367 -3.55 -23.22 -16.81
N MET A 368 -3.49 -22.18 -15.97
CA MET A 368 -3.10 -20.81 -16.30
C MET A 368 -2.53 -20.12 -15.06
N ALA A 369 -1.63 -19.15 -15.23
CA ALA A 369 -1.15 -18.27 -14.17
C ALA A 369 -1.42 -16.82 -14.58
N PRO A 370 -1.73 -15.91 -13.65
CA PRO A 370 -1.84 -16.06 -12.18
C PRO A 370 -2.96 -17.00 -11.70
N LEU A 371 -3.01 -17.26 -10.37
CA LEU A 371 -3.84 -18.31 -9.78
C LEU A 371 -5.35 -18.08 -9.99
N HIS A 372 -5.83 -16.84 -9.99
CA HIS A 372 -7.24 -16.52 -10.27
C HIS A 372 -7.68 -17.04 -11.66
N HIS A 373 -6.83 -16.94 -12.68
CA HIS A 373 -7.11 -17.52 -14.00
C HIS A 373 -7.09 -19.04 -14.00
N HIS A 374 -6.30 -19.68 -13.12
CA HIS A 374 -6.36 -21.13 -12.93
C HIS A 374 -7.75 -21.57 -12.49
N PHE A 375 -8.34 -20.87 -11.51
CA PHE A 375 -9.68 -21.16 -11.02
C PHE A 375 -10.77 -20.87 -12.07
N GLN A 376 -10.63 -19.80 -12.88
CA GLN A 376 -11.53 -19.58 -14.03
C GLN A 376 -11.47 -20.76 -15.03
N LYS A 377 -10.27 -21.26 -15.35
CA LYS A 377 -10.09 -22.46 -16.21
C LYS A 377 -10.59 -23.77 -15.58
N LEU A 378 -10.85 -23.80 -14.29
CA LEU A 378 -11.53 -24.89 -13.58
C LEU A 378 -13.06 -24.75 -13.61
N GLY A 379 -13.61 -23.67 -14.21
CA GLY A 379 -15.05 -23.43 -14.33
C GLY A 379 -15.67 -22.70 -13.13
N PHE A 380 -14.85 -22.07 -12.26
CA PHE A 380 -15.40 -21.22 -11.18
C PHE A 380 -15.80 -19.85 -11.73
N HIS A 381 -17.00 -19.41 -11.38
CA HIS A 381 -17.48 -18.06 -11.71
C HIS A 381 -16.61 -16.98 -11.03
N GLU A 382 -16.37 -15.87 -11.73
CA GLU A 382 -15.45 -14.80 -11.31
C GLU A 382 -15.80 -14.24 -9.95
N SER A 383 -17.05 -13.88 -9.70
CA SER A 383 -17.50 -13.34 -8.39
C SER A 383 -17.26 -14.31 -7.23
N LYS A 384 -17.33 -15.63 -7.46
CA LYS A 384 -17.03 -16.65 -6.46
C LYS A 384 -15.53 -16.71 -6.14
N ILE A 385 -14.69 -16.54 -7.17
CA ILE A 385 -13.22 -16.49 -6.99
C ILE A 385 -12.88 -15.26 -6.16
N VAL A 386 -13.37 -14.09 -6.55
CA VAL A 386 -13.12 -12.80 -5.86
C VAL A 386 -13.54 -12.87 -4.39
N ALA A 387 -14.76 -13.34 -4.09
CA ALA A 387 -15.24 -13.47 -2.72
C ALA A 387 -14.34 -14.39 -1.87
N ARG A 388 -13.86 -15.51 -2.43
CA ARG A 388 -12.94 -16.42 -1.72
C ARG A 388 -11.57 -15.78 -1.45
N PHE A 389 -11.03 -15.01 -2.38
CA PHE A 389 -9.78 -14.28 -2.18
C PHE A 389 -9.94 -13.16 -1.14
N TRP A 390 -11.11 -12.48 -1.11
CA TRP A 390 -11.39 -11.50 -0.05
C TRP A 390 -11.45 -12.15 1.33
N ILE A 391 -12.12 -13.31 1.45
CA ILE A 391 -12.17 -14.07 2.71
C ILE A 391 -10.75 -14.45 3.15
N LEU A 392 -9.93 -14.96 2.22
CA LEU A 392 -8.53 -15.27 2.52
C LEU A 392 -7.77 -14.00 2.94
N GLY A 393 -7.96 -12.90 2.25
CA GLY A 393 -7.38 -11.59 2.60
C GLY A 393 -7.75 -11.12 4.00
N ILE A 394 -9.04 -11.28 4.39
CA ILE A 394 -9.52 -10.96 5.75
C ILE A 394 -8.82 -11.84 6.79
N ILE A 395 -8.74 -13.15 6.55
CA ILE A 395 -8.04 -14.08 7.46
C ILE A 395 -6.58 -13.65 7.64
N LEU A 396 -5.87 -13.35 6.56
CA LEU A 396 -4.48 -12.91 6.60
C LEU A 396 -4.31 -11.56 7.31
N ALA A 397 -5.24 -10.62 7.10
CA ALA A 397 -5.24 -9.34 7.79
C ALA A 397 -5.46 -9.51 9.30
N VAL A 398 -6.44 -10.34 9.70
CA VAL A 398 -6.69 -10.66 11.12
C VAL A 398 -5.48 -11.34 11.75
N LEU A 399 -4.89 -12.34 11.08
CA LEU A 399 -3.66 -12.99 11.55
C LEU A 399 -2.53 -11.98 11.73
N THR A 400 -2.37 -11.04 10.78
CA THR A 400 -1.35 -9.99 10.87
C THR A 400 -1.61 -9.05 12.05
N ILE A 401 -2.87 -8.68 12.32
CA ILE A 401 -3.22 -7.83 13.48
C ILE A 401 -2.95 -8.58 14.78
N VAL A 402 -3.25 -9.87 14.85
CA VAL A 402 -2.99 -10.70 16.04
C VAL A 402 -1.50 -10.75 16.37
N THR A 403 -0.60 -10.68 15.37
CA THR A 403 0.85 -10.64 15.61
C THR A 403 1.30 -9.44 16.44
N LEU A 404 0.49 -8.36 16.55
CA LEU A 404 0.81 -7.23 17.44
C LEU A 404 0.96 -7.64 18.91
N LYS A 405 0.23 -8.68 19.32
CA LYS A 405 0.21 -9.14 20.71
C LYS A 405 1.02 -10.42 20.92
N LEU A 406 1.47 -11.09 19.87
CA LEU A 406 2.32 -12.29 19.98
C LEU A 406 3.74 -11.88 20.34
N ARG A 407 4.22 -12.41 21.48
CA ARG A 407 5.57 -12.17 22.01
C ARG A 407 6.36 -13.47 22.06
#